data_4055be358180c8632969febff277ef66
#
_entry.id   4055be358180c8632969febff277ef66
#
_cell.length_a   1.000
_cell.length_b   1.000
_cell.length_c   1.000
_cell.angle_alpha   90.00
_cell.angle_beta   90.00
_cell.angle_gamma   90.00
#
_symmetry.space_group_name_H-M   'P 1'
#
loop_
_entity.id
_entity.type
_entity.pdbx_description
1 polymer ?
#
loop_
_entity_poly.entity_id
_entity_poly.type
_entity_poly.pdbx_seq_one_letter_code
_entity_poly.pdbx_strand_id
1 'polypeptide(L)'
;MLFTVDGTEVTADEYLFWLLQSVASAKQSGYLADDDAWEEELNGVPTAEYLKEDARNTSVLYTTVSNHAAAAGLTVTEEEQAEADAELETLTQRVDSYYGMTLQEYLDQQCISEAAF
;
A
#
# COMPACT_ATOMS: atom_id res chain seq x y z
N MET A 1 15.26 -4.21 -3.25
CA MET A 1 14.59 -5.38 -2.60
C MET A 1 14.67 -5.24 -1.08
N LEU A 2 13.54 -5.39 -0.39
CA LEU A 2 13.47 -5.32 1.07
C LEU A 2 13.48 -6.72 1.69
N PHE A 3 12.70 -7.64 1.15
CA PHE A 3 12.67 -9.07 1.54
C PHE A 3 12.05 -9.89 0.39
N THR A 4 12.08 -11.22 0.53
CA THR A 4 11.48 -12.12 -0.46
C THR A 4 10.37 -12.97 0.16
N VAL A 5 9.39 -13.34 -0.67
CA VAL A 5 8.29 -14.25 -0.31
C VAL A 5 8.27 -15.34 -1.38
N ASP A 6 8.62 -16.56 -1.02
CA ASP A 6 8.71 -17.71 -1.95
C ASP A 6 9.53 -17.39 -3.20
N GLY A 7 10.65 -16.68 -3.02
CA GLY A 7 11.54 -16.26 -4.11
C GLY A 7 11.14 -14.99 -4.86
N THR A 8 9.97 -14.43 -4.56
CA THR A 8 9.52 -13.18 -5.16
C THR A 8 10.01 -12.00 -4.33
N GLU A 9 10.68 -11.05 -4.97
CA GLU A 9 11.17 -9.86 -4.31
C GLU A 9 10.05 -8.89 -3.96
N VAL A 10 10.06 -8.40 -2.71
CA VAL A 10 9.22 -7.27 -2.28
C VAL A 10 10.11 -6.06 -2.17
N THR A 11 9.78 -5.01 -2.92
CA THR A 11 10.55 -3.78 -2.96
C THR A 11 10.19 -2.86 -1.79
N ALA A 12 11.08 -1.91 -1.49
CA ALA A 12 10.86 -0.94 -0.41
C ALA A 12 9.63 -0.07 -0.67
N ASP A 13 9.36 0.29 -1.93
CA ASP A 13 8.19 1.11 -2.30
C ASP A 13 6.87 0.32 -2.19
N GLU A 14 6.85 -0.98 -2.47
CA GLU A 14 5.69 -1.84 -2.20
C GLU A 14 5.39 -1.92 -0.70
N TYR A 15 6.41 -2.14 0.11
CA TYR A 15 6.27 -2.13 1.56
C TYR A 15 5.77 -0.77 2.07
N LEU A 16 6.33 0.32 1.56
CA LEU A 16 5.93 1.68 1.92
C LEU A 16 4.47 1.95 1.56
N PHE A 17 3.99 1.45 0.42
CA PHE A 17 2.59 1.55 0.05
C PHE A 17 1.68 0.95 1.13
N TRP A 18 1.97 -0.28 1.58
CA TRP A 18 1.19 -0.94 2.62
C TRP A 18 1.34 -0.27 3.98
N LEU A 19 2.53 0.23 4.30
CA LEU A 19 2.75 0.98 5.52
C LEU A 19 1.90 2.25 5.55
N LEU A 20 1.84 2.99 4.45
CA LEU A 20 1.00 4.19 4.34
C LEU A 20 -0.49 3.84 4.45
N GLN A 21 -0.93 2.73 3.91
CA GLN A 21 -2.29 2.24 4.07
C GLN A 21 -2.60 1.90 5.54
N SER A 22 -1.69 1.24 6.23
CA SER A 22 -1.84 0.93 7.66
C SER A 22 -1.91 2.21 8.51
N VAL A 23 -1.06 3.18 8.22
CA VAL A 23 -1.06 4.49 8.92
C VAL A 23 -2.38 5.23 8.67
N ALA A 24 -2.84 5.28 7.43
CA ALA A 24 -4.10 5.94 7.08
C ALA A 24 -5.29 5.28 7.80
N SER A 25 -5.32 3.96 7.83
CA SER A 25 -6.34 3.19 8.52
C SER A 25 -6.32 3.44 10.03
N ALA A 26 -5.14 3.49 10.65
CA ALA A 26 -4.99 3.79 12.07
C ALA A 26 -5.47 5.20 12.41
N LYS A 27 -5.14 6.19 11.58
CA LYS A 27 -5.62 7.57 11.74
C LYS A 27 -7.15 7.66 11.65
N GLN A 28 -7.72 6.96 10.67
CA GLN A 28 -9.18 6.92 10.50
C GLN A 28 -9.89 6.27 11.67
N SER A 29 -9.26 5.27 12.30
CA SER A 29 -9.78 4.57 13.48
C SER A 29 -9.50 5.30 14.80
N GLY A 30 -8.77 6.40 14.79
CA GLY A 30 -8.44 7.21 15.96
C GLY A 30 -7.23 6.76 16.75
N TYR A 31 -6.49 5.76 16.30
CA TYR A 31 -5.30 5.25 17.01
C TYR A 31 -4.09 6.19 16.94
N LEU A 32 -4.06 7.08 15.96
CA LEU A 32 -3.00 8.09 15.78
C LEU A 32 -3.59 9.51 15.83
N ALA A 33 -4.40 9.77 16.85
CA ALA A 33 -5.05 11.07 17.03
C ALA A 33 -4.06 12.19 17.38
N ASP A 34 -2.96 11.84 18.05
CA ASP A 34 -1.91 12.75 18.49
C ASP A 34 -0.54 12.30 17.98
N ASP A 35 0.43 13.23 17.94
CA ASP A 35 1.81 12.91 17.60
C ASP A 35 2.45 11.92 18.58
N ASP A 36 2.01 11.95 19.83
CA ASP A 36 2.50 11.04 20.89
C ASP A 36 1.92 9.61 20.76
N ALA A 37 0.87 9.41 19.96
CA ALA A 37 0.21 8.12 19.78
C ALA A 37 1.13 7.05 19.17
N TRP A 38 2.21 7.44 18.50
CA TRP A 38 3.21 6.51 17.96
C TRP A 38 3.91 5.69 19.04
N GLU A 39 4.06 6.25 20.24
CA GLU A 39 4.72 5.61 21.38
C GLU A 39 3.73 4.82 22.25
N GLU A 40 2.43 5.02 22.07
CA GLU A 40 1.40 4.28 22.78
C GLU A 40 1.35 2.82 22.32
N GLU A 41 0.99 1.94 23.23
CA GLU A 41 0.86 0.52 22.92
C GLU A 41 -0.47 0.20 22.25
N LEU A 42 -0.42 -0.63 21.21
CA LEU A 42 -1.56 -1.23 20.55
C LEU A 42 -1.38 -2.75 20.59
N ASN A 43 -2.29 -3.44 21.27
CA ASN A 43 -2.19 -4.89 21.48
C ASN A 43 -0.87 -5.32 22.15
N GLY A 44 -0.33 -4.50 23.07
CA GLY A 44 0.87 -4.80 23.83
C GLY A 44 2.19 -4.46 23.15
N VAL A 45 2.15 -3.79 21.98
CA VAL A 45 3.34 -3.33 21.24
C VAL A 45 3.20 -1.85 20.91
N PRO A 46 4.31 -1.09 20.76
CA PRO A 46 4.23 0.29 20.31
C PRO A 46 3.49 0.37 18.96
N THR A 47 2.66 1.38 18.80
CA THR A 47 1.85 1.57 17.58
C THR A 47 2.71 1.57 16.30
N ALA A 48 3.87 2.24 16.32
CA ALA A 48 4.78 2.25 15.18
C ALA A 48 5.22 0.84 14.78
N GLU A 49 5.59 0.01 15.75
CA GLU A 49 6.00 -1.38 15.49
C GLU A 49 4.83 -2.24 15.00
N TYR A 50 3.65 -2.04 15.58
CA TYR A 50 2.44 -2.73 15.14
C TYR A 50 2.12 -2.43 13.67
N LEU A 51 2.20 -1.17 13.25
CA LEU A 51 1.91 -0.76 11.87
C LEU A 51 2.95 -1.29 10.89
N LYS A 52 4.22 -1.33 11.29
CA LYS A 52 5.29 -1.92 10.46
C LYS A 52 5.07 -3.42 10.25
N GLU A 53 4.70 -4.13 11.31
CA GLU A 53 4.41 -5.56 11.24
C GLU A 53 3.16 -5.82 10.40
N ASP A 54 2.12 -5.01 10.54
CA ASP A 54 0.92 -5.09 9.72
C ASP A 54 1.24 -4.90 8.23
N ALA A 55 2.04 -3.90 7.88
CA ALA A 55 2.48 -3.65 6.52
C ALA A 55 3.27 -4.83 5.95
N ARG A 56 4.18 -5.40 6.75
CA ARG A 56 4.94 -6.58 6.36
C ARG A 56 4.05 -7.79 6.11
N ASN A 57 3.13 -8.07 7.02
CA ASN A 57 2.19 -9.19 6.92
C ASN A 57 1.27 -9.03 5.71
N THR A 58 0.82 -7.82 5.42
CA THR A 58 0.00 -7.51 4.25
C THR A 58 0.78 -7.71 2.97
N SER A 59 2.03 -7.26 2.90
CA SER A 59 2.92 -7.49 1.76
C SER A 59 3.12 -8.98 1.49
N VAL A 60 3.35 -9.77 2.55
CA VAL A 60 3.49 -11.23 2.45
C VAL A 60 2.20 -11.87 1.92
N LEU A 61 1.05 -11.47 2.46
CA LEU A 61 -0.25 -12.00 2.05
C LEU A 61 -0.50 -11.76 0.56
N TYR A 62 -0.37 -10.51 0.10
CA TYR A 62 -0.63 -10.17 -1.30
C TYR A 62 0.36 -10.83 -2.26
N THR A 63 1.64 -10.91 -1.90
CA THR A 63 2.64 -11.60 -2.70
C THR A 63 2.34 -13.10 -2.79
N THR A 64 1.96 -13.72 -1.68
CA THR A 64 1.59 -15.14 -1.65
C THR A 64 0.38 -15.42 -2.53
N VAL A 65 -0.68 -14.61 -2.41
CA VAL A 65 -1.89 -14.74 -3.23
C VAL A 65 -1.56 -14.56 -4.72
N SER A 66 -0.74 -13.57 -5.07
CA SER A 66 -0.31 -13.34 -6.46
C SER A 66 0.47 -14.52 -7.01
N ASN A 67 1.38 -15.11 -6.22
CA ASN A 67 2.16 -16.28 -6.62
C ASN A 67 1.26 -17.50 -6.85
N HIS A 68 0.28 -17.74 -5.99
CA HIS A 68 -0.69 -18.83 -6.15
C HIS A 68 -1.56 -18.63 -7.40
N ALA A 69 -2.02 -17.41 -7.65
CA ALA A 69 -2.80 -17.10 -8.84
C ALA A 69 -2.00 -17.34 -10.13
N ALA A 70 -0.73 -16.90 -10.16
CA ALA A 70 0.16 -17.15 -11.29
C ALA A 70 0.41 -18.63 -11.52
N ALA A 71 0.66 -19.42 -10.46
CA ALA A 71 0.86 -20.85 -10.53
C ALA A 71 -0.39 -21.60 -11.02
N ALA A 72 -1.58 -21.09 -10.70
CA ALA A 72 -2.86 -21.64 -11.19
C ALA A 72 -3.22 -21.19 -12.61
N GLY A 73 -2.39 -20.35 -13.24
CA GLY A 73 -2.64 -19.83 -14.59
C GLY A 73 -3.70 -18.73 -14.65
N LEU A 74 -4.03 -18.14 -13.51
CA LEU A 74 -4.98 -17.03 -13.45
C LEU A 74 -4.31 -15.74 -13.92
N THR A 75 -5.00 -15.01 -14.79
CA THR A 75 -4.52 -13.71 -15.29
C THR A 75 -5.63 -12.68 -15.17
N VAL A 76 -5.24 -11.42 -15.15
CA VAL A 76 -6.20 -10.29 -15.18
C VAL A 76 -6.90 -10.29 -16.54
N THR A 77 -8.23 -10.23 -16.55
CA THR A 77 -9.02 -10.13 -17.78
C THR A 77 -8.94 -8.72 -18.35
N GLU A 78 -9.28 -8.58 -19.64
CA GLU A 78 -9.36 -7.24 -20.27
C GLU A 78 -10.36 -6.33 -19.56
N GLU A 79 -11.48 -6.89 -19.10
CA GLU A 79 -12.50 -6.16 -18.33
C GLU A 79 -11.97 -5.66 -16.99
N GLU A 80 -11.29 -6.54 -16.24
CA GLU A 80 -10.67 -6.17 -14.96
C GLU A 80 -9.58 -5.11 -15.14
N GLN A 81 -8.79 -5.22 -16.19
CA GLN A 81 -7.77 -4.22 -16.52
C GLN A 81 -8.41 -2.87 -16.88
N ALA A 82 -9.50 -2.87 -17.64
CA ALA A 82 -10.22 -1.67 -17.99
C ALA A 82 -10.82 -0.98 -16.76
N GLU A 83 -11.34 -1.75 -15.80
CA GLU A 83 -11.85 -1.21 -14.53
C GLU A 83 -10.71 -0.56 -13.71
N ALA A 84 -9.56 -1.22 -13.62
CA ALA A 84 -8.39 -0.67 -12.92
C ALA A 84 -7.90 0.61 -13.58
N ASP A 85 -7.83 0.66 -14.90
CA ASP A 85 -7.42 1.84 -15.67
C ASP A 85 -8.40 3.01 -15.46
N ALA A 86 -9.70 2.72 -15.40
CA ALA A 86 -10.74 3.72 -15.14
C ALA A 86 -10.63 4.30 -13.72
N GLU A 87 -10.36 3.46 -12.73
CA GLU A 87 -10.13 3.90 -11.35
C GLU A 87 -8.88 4.76 -11.23
N LEU A 88 -7.81 4.39 -11.91
CA LEU A 88 -6.57 5.17 -11.95
C LEU A 88 -6.79 6.54 -12.58
N GLU A 89 -7.56 6.62 -13.66
CA GLU A 89 -7.92 7.90 -14.31
C GLU A 89 -8.75 8.77 -13.37
N THR A 90 -9.73 8.19 -12.67
CA THR A 90 -10.55 8.90 -11.68
C THR A 90 -9.68 9.46 -10.55
N LEU A 91 -8.73 8.67 -10.06
CA LEU A 91 -7.80 9.12 -9.04
C LEU A 91 -6.90 10.24 -9.55
N THR A 92 -6.41 10.13 -10.78
CA THR A 92 -5.59 11.18 -11.43
C THR A 92 -6.34 12.51 -11.50
N GLN A 93 -7.61 12.49 -11.90
CA GLN A 93 -8.47 13.66 -11.94
C GLN A 93 -8.73 14.23 -10.55
N ARG A 94 -8.92 13.37 -9.57
CA ARG A 94 -9.14 13.78 -8.17
C ARG A 94 -7.90 14.47 -7.60
N VAL A 95 -6.73 13.93 -7.83
CA VAL A 95 -5.45 14.52 -7.39
C VAL A 95 -5.25 15.89 -8.03
N ASP A 96 -5.52 16.02 -9.33
CA ASP A 96 -5.44 17.30 -10.02
C ASP A 96 -6.43 18.33 -9.44
N SER A 97 -7.68 17.92 -9.21
CA SER A 97 -8.73 18.81 -8.69
C SER A 97 -8.49 19.27 -7.26
N TYR A 98 -7.98 18.41 -6.38
CA TYR A 98 -7.81 18.71 -4.95
C TYR A 98 -6.46 19.32 -4.63
N TYR A 99 -5.40 18.90 -5.31
CA TYR A 99 -4.02 19.28 -4.98
C TYR A 99 -3.36 20.09 -6.10
N GLY A 100 -3.95 20.18 -7.28
CA GLY A 100 -3.36 20.88 -8.41
C GLY A 100 -2.06 20.26 -8.91
N MET A 101 -1.91 18.92 -8.76
CA MET A 101 -0.71 18.18 -9.15
C MET A 101 -1.05 16.96 -9.99
N THR A 102 -0.07 16.43 -10.71
CA THR A 102 -0.22 15.17 -11.43
C THR A 102 -0.18 13.99 -10.48
N LEU A 103 -0.70 12.84 -10.92
CA LEU A 103 -0.60 11.59 -10.14
C LEU A 103 0.87 11.26 -9.85
N GLN A 104 1.78 11.42 -10.82
CA GLN A 104 3.20 11.16 -10.64
C GLN A 104 3.78 12.04 -9.53
N GLU A 105 3.49 13.33 -9.54
CA GLU A 105 3.93 14.26 -8.49
C GLU A 105 3.40 13.86 -7.12
N TYR A 106 2.14 13.44 -7.04
CA TYR A 106 1.53 12.96 -5.80
C TYR A 106 2.25 11.71 -5.28
N LEU A 107 2.49 10.72 -6.15
CA LEU A 107 3.19 9.49 -5.78
C LEU A 107 4.64 9.74 -5.38
N ASP A 108 5.33 10.66 -6.06
CA ASP A 108 6.70 11.06 -5.73
C ASP A 108 6.78 11.65 -4.32
N GLN A 109 5.78 12.44 -3.91
CA GLN A 109 5.70 12.95 -2.54
C GLN A 109 5.51 11.85 -1.51
N GLN A 110 4.86 10.74 -1.88
CA GLN A 110 4.66 9.57 -1.03
C GLN A 110 5.84 8.59 -1.13
N CYS A 111 6.82 8.85 -1.98
CA CYS A 111 7.95 7.96 -2.27
C CYS A 111 7.51 6.59 -2.80
N ILE A 112 6.44 6.55 -3.58
CA ILE A 112 5.87 5.32 -4.15
C ILE A 112 5.93 5.39 -5.66
N SER A 113 6.37 4.30 -6.30
CA SER A 113 6.31 4.18 -7.77
C SER A 113 4.89 3.86 -8.24
N GLU A 114 4.56 4.24 -9.46
CA GLU A 114 3.28 3.89 -10.08
C GLU A 114 3.11 2.37 -10.19
N ALA A 115 4.20 1.64 -10.42
CA ALA A 115 4.20 0.17 -10.47
C ALA A 115 3.81 -0.47 -9.13
N ALA A 116 4.22 0.14 -8.00
CA ALA A 116 3.85 -0.33 -6.65
C ALA A 116 2.42 0.05 -6.29
N PHE A 117 1.94 1.18 -6.81
CA PHE A 117 0.61 1.69 -6.57
C PHE A 117 -0.45 0.88 -7.34
#